data_d3a160daa5dea1a0b77cacd0c2c88ec6
#
_entry.id   d3a160daa5dea1a0b77cacd0c2c88ec6
#
_cell.length_a   1.000
_cell.length_b   1.000
_cell.length_c   1.000
_cell.angle_alpha   90.00
_cell.angle_beta   90.00
_cell.angle_gamma   90.00
#
_symmetry.space_group_name_H-M   'P 1'
#
loop_
_entity.id
_entity.type
_entity.pdbx_description
1 polymer ?
#
loop_
_entity_poly.entity_id
_entity_poly.type
_entity_poly.pdbx_seq_one_letter_code
_entity_poly.pdbx_strand_id
1 'polypeptide(L)' 'LVDRGSRMIMGETGITDYELAKRLLLKYGSVRKAVDAYNGGDKDAK' A
#
# COMPACT_ATOMS: atom_id res chain seq x y z
N LEU A 1 6.30 -8.65 8.93
CA LEU A 1 5.12 -9.36 8.51
C LEU A 1 4.03 -8.38 8.16
N VAL A 2 2.78 -8.75 8.34
CA VAL A 2 1.69 -7.86 7.94
C VAL A 2 1.76 -6.51 8.64
N ASP A 3 2.04 -6.52 9.92
CA ASP A 3 2.08 -5.28 10.67
C ASP A 3 3.16 -4.35 10.11
N ARG A 4 4.33 -4.88 9.87
CA ARG A 4 5.42 -4.07 9.36
C ARG A 4 5.10 -3.55 7.96
N GLY A 5 4.56 -4.42 7.11
CA GLY A 5 4.20 -4.01 5.76
C GLY A 5 3.12 -2.94 5.75
N SER A 6 2.14 -3.09 6.63
CA SER A 6 1.08 -2.10 6.71
C SER A 6 1.64 -0.74 7.11
N ARG A 7 2.56 -0.72 8.06
CA ARG A 7 3.15 0.54 8.50
C ARG A 7 3.99 1.16 7.40
N MET A 8 4.67 0.33 6.63
CA MET A 8 5.45 0.84 5.51
C MET A 8 4.53 1.49 4.48
N ILE A 9 3.41 0.86 4.21
CA ILE A 9 2.44 1.43 3.27
C ILE A 9 1.96 2.77 3.78
N MET A 10 1.67 2.87 5.07
CA MET A 10 1.22 4.12 5.65
C MET A 10 2.28 5.21 5.46
N GLY A 11 3.53 4.87 5.66
CA GLY A 11 4.60 5.83 5.51
C GLY A 11 4.81 6.27 4.07
N GLU A 12 4.64 5.35 3.15
CA GLU A 12 4.87 5.66 1.74
C GLU A 12 3.71 6.40 1.10
N THR A 13 2.49 6.14 1.57
CA THR A 13 1.31 6.71 0.95
C THR A 13 0.70 7.85 1.73
N GLY A 14 1.06 7.98 2.98
CA GLY A 14 0.44 9.01 3.80
C GLY A 14 -0.88 8.58 4.40
N ILE A 15 -1.25 7.32 4.20
CA ILE A 15 -2.48 6.81 4.79
C ILE A 15 -2.34 6.80 6.31
N THR A 16 -3.35 7.28 7.01
CA THR A 16 -3.34 7.27 8.46
C THR A 16 -4.20 6.15 9.01
N ASP A 17 -4.89 5.43 8.15
CA ASP A 17 -5.76 4.34 8.56
C ASP A 17 -5.03 3.02 8.44
N TYR A 18 -4.67 2.45 9.58
CA TYR A 18 -3.94 1.19 9.60
C TYR A 18 -4.72 0.07 8.91
N GLU A 19 -6.02 0.02 9.14
CA GLU A 19 -6.84 -1.03 8.54
C GLU A 19 -6.79 -0.97 7.02
N LEU A 20 -6.84 0.22 6.49
CA LEU A 20 -6.79 0.38 5.04
C LEU A 20 -5.44 -0.08 4.50
N ALA A 21 -4.36 0.30 5.15
CA ALA A 21 -3.04 -0.10 4.73
C ALA A 21 -2.90 -1.62 4.75
N LYS A 22 -3.45 -2.23 5.78
CA LYS A 22 -3.39 -3.68 5.91
C LYS A 22 -4.15 -4.34 4.78
N ARG A 23 -5.31 -3.80 4.43
CA ARG A 23 -6.08 -4.34 3.34
C ARG A 23 -5.34 -4.26 2.03
N LEU A 24 -4.70 -3.13 1.80
CA LEU A 24 -3.95 -2.95 0.57
C LEU A 24 -2.82 -3.98 0.48
N LEU A 25 -2.15 -4.19 1.59
CA LEU A 25 -1.07 -5.15 1.61
C LEU A 25 -1.58 -6.55 1.26
N LEU A 26 -2.68 -6.95 1.87
CA LEU A 26 -3.23 -8.28 1.63
C LEU A 26 -3.77 -8.40 0.22
N LYS A 27 -4.35 -7.33 -0.29
CA LYS A 27 -4.93 -7.36 -1.62
C LYS A 27 -3.87 -7.50 -2.70
N TYR A 28 -2.79 -6.75 -2.58
CA TYR A 28 -1.77 -6.76 -3.61
C TYR A 28 -0.63 -7.72 -3.35
N GLY A 29 -0.54 -8.20 -2.13
CA GLY A 29 0.47 -9.20 -1.82
C GLY A 29 1.86 -8.67 -1.56
N SER A 30 2.08 -7.38 -1.71
CA SER A 30 3.38 -6.81 -1.39
C SER A 30 3.23 -5.32 -1.15
N VAL A 31 4.14 -4.80 -0.34
CA VAL A 31 4.12 -3.38 -0.02
C VAL A 31 4.29 -2.55 -1.28
N ARG A 32 5.22 -2.95 -2.10
CA ARG A 32 5.52 -2.20 -3.30
C ARG A 32 4.31 -2.08 -4.22
N LYS A 33 3.64 -3.19 -4.47
CA LYS A 33 2.49 -3.18 -5.34
C LYS A 33 1.35 -2.39 -4.73
N ALA A 34 1.18 -2.52 -3.41
CA ALA A 34 0.12 -1.79 -2.73
C ALA A 34 0.35 -0.29 -2.81
N VAL A 35 1.58 0.13 -2.59
CA VAL A 35 1.91 1.55 -2.64
C VAL A 35 1.72 2.10 -4.04
N ASP A 36 2.19 1.35 -5.02
CA ASP A 36 2.05 1.76 -6.42
C ASP A 36 0.58 1.95 -6.76
N ALA A 37 -0.24 1.00 -6.40
CA ALA A 37 -1.66 1.06 -6.73
C ALA A 37 -2.32 2.25 -6.05
N TYR A 38 -1.97 2.49 -4.83
CA TYR A 38 -2.58 3.59 -4.10
C TYR A 38 -2.14 4.94 -4.65
N ASN A 39 -0.88 5.06 -5.00
CA ASN A 39 -0.34 6.31 -5.50
C ASN A 39 -0.63 6.53 -6.98
N GLY A 40 -1.59 5.83 -7.50
CA GLY A 40 -1.93 6.00 -8.88
C GLY A 40 -1.26 4.98 -9.74
N GLY A 41 -1.21 3.77 -9.29
CA GLY A 41 -0.48 2.72 -9.95
C GLY A 41 -0.79 2.49 -11.40
N ASP A 42 -1.52 3.35 -11.98
CA ASP A 42 -1.81 3.25 -13.40
C ASP A 42 -0.86 4.11 -14.19
N LYS A 43 0.21 4.46 -13.61
CA LYS A 43 1.17 5.29 -14.28
C LYS A 43 1.61 4.68 -15.58
N ASP A 44 1.50 3.42 -15.68
CA ASP A 44 1.85 2.78 -16.91
C ASP A 44 0.83 3.08 -17.95
N ALA A 45 -0.28 3.57 -17.53
CA ALA A 45 -1.29 3.93 -18.51
C ALA A 45 -0.78 5.09 -19.28
N LYS A 46 0.10 5.55 -18.84
CA LYS A 46 0.57 6.51 -19.51
C LYS A 46 1.32 6.29 -20.44
#